data_3a2dc4322842daba3f2a866f21be0ee4
#
_entry.id   3a2dc4322842daba3f2a866f21be0ee4
#
_cell.length_a   1.000
_cell.length_b   1.000
_cell.length_c   1.000
_cell.angle_alpha   90.00
_cell.angle_beta   90.00
_cell.angle_gamma   90.00
#
_symmetry.space_group_name_H-M   'P 1'
#
loop_
_entity.id
_entity.type
_entity.pdbx_description
1 polymer ?
#
loop_
_entity_poly.entity_id
_entity_poly.type
_entity_poly.pdbx_seq_one_letter_code
_entity_poly.pdbx_strand_id
1 'polypeptide(L)'
;QLLQQPKEVKYQNKALDKIKEITDKHGSLEKYFDNVQISCKVAAEKNMYISAEGLVLPCCWVAGNMYKWWEKPGENQVWQLIQESGGKDEFNAKKHGIEYVLNNEYFSHRLVDSWNKPNTHAGKPMVCSQKCGKEFDAFAEQFK
;
A
#
# COMPACT_ATOMS: atom_id res chain seq x y z
N GLN A 1 -11.44 -14.95 -24.58
CA GLN A 1 -10.31 -15.89 -24.74
C GLN A 1 -9.48 -15.81 -23.45
N LEU A 2 -9.34 -16.92 -22.72
CA LEU A 2 -8.46 -16.99 -21.56
C LEU A 2 -7.02 -16.97 -22.05
N LEU A 3 -6.23 -16.02 -21.52
CA LEU A 3 -4.80 -15.99 -21.78
C LEU A 3 -4.15 -17.23 -21.15
N GLN A 4 -3.41 -17.98 -21.94
CA GLN A 4 -2.67 -19.14 -21.45
C GLN A 4 -1.26 -18.70 -21.04
N GLN A 5 -0.74 -19.35 -19.99
CA GLN A 5 0.64 -19.14 -19.56
C GLN A 5 1.62 -19.53 -20.68
N PRO A 6 2.71 -18.80 -20.89
CA PRO A 6 3.74 -19.14 -21.85
C PRO A 6 4.27 -20.57 -21.65
N LYS A 7 4.52 -21.29 -22.73
CA LYS A 7 5.07 -22.67 -22.66
C LYS A 7 6.52 -22.69 -22.16
N GLU A 8 7.31 -21.66 -22.50
CA GLU A 8 8.71 -21.59 -22.09
C GLU A 8 8.82 -21.09 -20.64
N VAL A 9 9.47 -21.87 -19.79
CA VAL A 9 9.62 -21.60 -18.34
C VAL A 9 10.20 -20.22 -18.04
N LYS A 10 11.14 -19.74 -18.87
CA LYS A 10 11.76 -18.40 -18.70
C LYS A 10 10.78 -17.22 -18.75
N TYR A 11 9.61 -17.42 -19.39
CA TYR A 11 8.56 -16.41 -19.51
C TYR A 11 7.38 -16.65 -18.55
N GLN A 12 7.43 -17.70 -17.74
CA GLN A 12 6.38 -17.98 -16.77
C GLN A 12 6.57 -17.12 -15.52
N ASN A 13 5.47 -16.67 -14.94
CA ASN A 13 5.50 -15.96 -13.68
C ASN A 13 5.78 -16.94 -12.53
N LYS A 14 7.00 -16.93 -12.02
CA LYS A 14 7.46 -17.81 -10.94
C LYS A 14 6.73 -17.60 -9.60
N ALA A 15 6.06 -16.45 -9.43
CA ALA A 15 5.29 -16.18 -8.22
C ALA A 15 3.95 -16.93 -8.18
N LEU A 16 3.46 -17.49 -9.31
CA LEU A 16 2.14 -18.15 -9.37
C LEU A 16 2.03 -19.34 -8.42
N ASP A 17 3.07 -20.18 -8.36
CA ASP A 17 3.08 -21.35 -7.47
C ASP A 17 3.06 -20.92 -6.01
N LYS A 18 3.81 -19.86 -5.66
CA LYS A 18 3.83 -19.29 -4.31
C LYS A 18 2.50 -18.63 -3.96
N ILE A 19 1.88 -17.94 -4.90
CA ILE A 19 0.53 -17.37 -4.73
C ILE A 19 -0.48 -18.47 -4.43
N LYS A 20 -0.41 -19.59 -5.19
CA LYS A 20 -1.29 -20.73 -4.98
C LYS A 20 -1.08 -21.36 -3.60
N GLU A 21 0.16 -21.62 -3.21
CA GLU A 21 0.51 -22.15 -1.87
C GLU A 21 -0.06 -21.26 -0.75
N ILE A 22 0.13 -19.94 -0.86
CA ILE A 22 -0.37 -18.96 0.11
C ILE A 22 -1.90 -18.99 0.16
N THR A 23 -2.55 -19.01 -1.01
CA THR A 23 -4.02 -19.04 -1.11
C THR A 23 -4.59 -20.32 -0.51
N ASP A 24 -3.98 -21.47 -0.78
CA ASP A 24 -4.39 -22.77 -0.24
C ASP A 24 -4.23 -22.79 1.29
N LYS A 25 -3.14 -22.22 1.82
CA LYS A 25 -2.87 -22.16 3.26
C LYS A 25 -3.76 -21.19 4.03
N HIS A 26 -4.03 -20.00 3.47
CA HIS A 26 -4.72 -18.91 4.16
C HIS A 26 -6.17 -18.69 3.69
N GLY A 27 -6.62 -19.41 2.64
CA GLY A 27 -7.94 -19.30 2.04
C GLY A 27 -8.06 -18.17 0.99
N SER A 28 -7.26 -17.11 1.09
CA SER A 28 -7.13 -16.05 0.08
C SER A 28 -5.86 -15.23 0.29
N LEU A 29 -5.43 -14.50 -0.74
CA LEU A 29 -4.33 -13.52 -0.61
C LEU A 29 -4.70 -12.37 0.34
N GLU A 30 -5.95 -11.95 0.36
CA GLU A 30 -6.43 -10.90 1.26
C GLU A 30 -6.22 -11.29 2.72
N LYS A 31 -6.67 -12.49 3.12
CA LYS A 31 -6.47 -13.02 4.47
C LYS A 31 -4.99 -13.18 4.83
N TYR A 32 -4.16 -13.53 3.85
CA TYR A 32 -2.72 -13.56 4.04
C TYR A 32 -2.18 -12.17 4.36
N PHE A 33 -2.53 -11.16 3.55
CA PHE A 33 -2.07 -9.79 3.75
C PHE A 33 -2.60 -9.13 5.02
N ASP A 34 -3.76 -9.55 5.52
CA ASP A 34 -4.28 -9.13 6.83
C ASP A 34 -3.31 -9.47 7.97
N ASN A 35 -2.65 -10.62 7.88
CA ASN A 35 -1.74 -11.13 8.90
C ASN A 35 -0.27 -10.72 8.70
N VAL A 36 0.07 -10.11 7.57
CA VAL A 36 1.46 -9.72 7.26
C VAL A 36 1.92 -8.59 8.16
N GLN A 37 3.13 -8.71 8.70
CA GLN A 37 3.80 -7.63 9.41
C GLN A 37 4.39 -6.62 8.41
N ILE A 38 3.98 -5.37 8.53
CA ILE A 38 4.46 -4.28 7.66
C ILE A 38 5.77 -3.71 8.21
N SER A 39 6.78 -3.60 7.35
CA SER A 39 8.03 -2.89 7.61
C SER A 39 8.27 -1.89 6.49
N CYS A 40 7.90 -0.64 6.72
CA CYS A 40 7.91 0.38 5.68
C CYS A 40 9.33 0.72 5.21
N LYS A 41 9.63 0.42 3.95
CA LYS A 41 10.94 0.70 3.32
C LYS A 41 11.22 2.20 3.27
N VAL A 42 10.21 2.99 2.97
CA VAL A 42 10.31 4.44 2.78
C VAL A 42 10.55 5.17 4.12
N ALA A 43 9.93 4.70 5.19
CA ALA A 43 10.16 5.26 6.53
C ALA A 43 11.61 5.04 6.97
N ALA A 44 12.19 3.87 6.66
CA ALA A 44 13.59 3.56 6.96
C ALA A 44 14.55 4.45 6.14
N GLU A 45 14.21 4.75 4.88
CA GLU A 45 15.01 5.58 3.97
C GLU A 45 14.76 7.08 4.12
N LYS A 46 13.75 7.49 4.91
CA LYS A 46 13.30 8.88 5.07
C LYS A 46 12.92 9.58 3.76
N ASN A 47 12.35 8.83 2.83
CA ASN A 47 11.86 9.31 1.56
C ASN A 47 10.38 9.74 1.67
N MET A 48 9.92 10.54 0.71
CA MET A 48 8.52 10.90 0.53
C MET A 48 8.19 11.02 -0.95
N TYR A 49 6.91 11.03 -1.27
CA TYR A 49 6.39 11.25 -2.61
C TYR A 49 5.60 12.55 -2.65
N ILE A 50 5.85 13.38 -3.65
CA ILE A 50 5.06 14.59 -3.92
C ILE A 50 4.41 14.45 -5.29
N SER A 51 3.09 14.58 -5.35
CA SER A 51 2.34 14.49 -6.59
C SER A 51 2.41 15.80 -7.41
N ALA A 52 1.97 15.74 -8.67
CA ALA A 52 1.89 16.93 -9.54
C ALA A 52 0.95 18.02 -8.97
N GLU A 53 -0.09 17.62 -8.23
CA GLU A 53 -0.99 18.53 -7.52
C GLU A 53 -0.36 19.15 -6.26
N GLY A 54 0.75 18.60 -5.80
CA GLY A 54 1.45 19.04 -4.60
C GLY A 54 1.04 18.26 -3.33
N LEU A 55 0.36 17.13 -3.49
CA LEU A 55 0.02 16.26 -2.36
C LEU A 55 1.25 15.48 -1.88
N VAL A 56 1.56 15.59 -0.60
CA VAL A 56 2.66 14.85 0.03
C VAL A 56 2.13 13.54 0.57
N LEU A 57 2.75 12.45 0.16
CA LEU A 57 2.37 11.08 0.52
C LEU A 57 3.62 10.29 0.94
N PRO A 58 3.47 9.21 1.71
CA PRO A 58 4.64 8.48 2.19
C PRO A 58 5.43 7.80 1.07
N CYS A 59 4.77 7.34 -0.01
CA CYS A 59 5.44 6.67 -1.11
C CYS A 59 4.59 6.62 -2.39
N CYS A 60 5.22 6.27 -3.51
CA CYS A 60 4.55 6.12 -4.81
C CYS A 60 3.48 5.02 -4.84
N TRP A 61 3.60 3.95 -4.05
CA TRP A 61 2.60 2.89 -3.97
C TRP A 61 1.31 3.36 -3.30
N VAL A 62 1.43 4.12 -2.21
CA VAL A 62 0.29 4.78 -1.56
C VAL A 62 -0.34 5.80 -2.51
N ALA A 63 0.48 6.60 -3.21
CA ALA A 63 0.00 7.55 -4.22
C ALA A 63 -0.77 6.84 -5.35
N GLY A 64 -0.21 5.78 -5.93
CA GLY A 64 -0.88 4.99 -6.97
C GLY A 64 -2.20 4.41 -6.51
N ASN A 65 -2.28 3.94 -5.28
CA ASN A 65 -3.51 3.42 -4.68
C ASN A 65 -4.53 4.55 -4.44
N MET A 66 -4.08 5.72 -3.97
CA MET A 66 -4.90 6.92 -3.82
C MET A 66 -5.52 7.35 -5.16
N TYR A 67 -4.75 7.40 -6.24
CA TYR A 67 -5.25 7.79 -7.56
C TYR A 67 -6.22 6.77 -8.15
N LYS A 68 -5.99 5.47 -7.93
CA LYS A 68 -6.90 4.41 -8.36
C LYS A 68 -8.30 4.53 -7.74
N TRP A 69 -8.37 4.97 -6.48
CA TRP A 69 -9.59 5.06 -5.69
C TRP A 69 -9.95 6.50 -5.34
N TRP A 70 -9.74 7.42 -6.25
CA TRP A 70 -9.85 8.85 -6.04
C TRP A 70 -11.13 9.25 -5.29
N GLU A 71 -10.94 9.91 -4.13
CA GLU A 71 -11.99 10.41 -3.25
C GLU A 71 -13.05 9.36 -2.83
N LYS A 72 -12.62 8.10 -2.62
CA LYS A 72 -13.51 7.01 -2.17
C LYS A 72 -13.10 6.44 -0.81
N PRO A 73 -13.25 7.20 0.29
CA PRO A 73 -12.82 6.75 1.62
C PRO A 73 -13.56 5.51 2.12
N GLY A 74 -14.81 5.29 1.69
CA GLY A 74 -15.58 4.10 2.04
C GLY A 74 -15.10 2.80 1.35
N GLU A 75 -14.28 2.92 0.30
CA GLU A 75 -13.83 1.79 -0.50
C GLU A 75 -12.30 1.55 -0.36
N ASN A 76 -11.57 2.48 0.23
CA ASN A 76 -10.10 2.41 0.26
C ASN A 76 -9.49 2.96 1.55
N GLN A 77 -8.61 2.17 2.16
CA GLN A 77 -7.97 2.50 3.44
C GLN A 77 -7.06 3.74 3.35
N VAL A 78 -6.44 3.99 2.20
CA VAL A 78 -5.59 5.19 2.00
C VAL A 78 -6.45 6.45 2.09
N TRP A 79 -7.60 6.47 1.40
CA TRP A 79 -8.53 7.59 1.47
C TRP A 79 -9.19 7.73 2.83
N GLN A 80 -9.49 6.63 3.51
CA GLN A 80 -9.99 6.66 4.88
C GLN A 80 -9.00 7.36 5.80
N LEU A 81 -7.72 7.00 5.76
CA LEU A 81 -6.67 7.65 6.57
C LEU A 81 -6.49 9.12 6.23
N ILE A 82 -6.55 9.49 4.95
CA ILE A 82 -6.49 10.90 4.51
C ILE A 82 -7.69 11.66 5.08
N GLN A 83 -8.89 11.12 5.01
CA GLN A 83 -10.10 11.74 5.54
C GLN A 83 -10.03 11.93 7.07
N GLU A 84 -9.60 10.91 7.79
CA GLU A 84 -9.40 10.94 9.25
C GLU A 84 -8.32 11.95 9.69
N SER A 85 -7.43 12.32 8.77
CA SER A 85 -6.31 13.25 9.00
C SER A 85 -6.60 14.68 8.51
N GLY A 86 -7.86 15.01 8.28
CA GLY A 86 -8.30 16.36 7.90
C GLY A 86 -8.65 16.54 6.42
N GLY A 87 -8.51 15.49 5.61
CA GLY A 87 -8.85 15.50 4.20
C GLY A 87 -7.68 15.89 3.30
N LYS A 88 -7.91 15.77 2.00
CA LYS A 88 -6.91 15.96 0.93
C LYS A 88 -6.13 17.29 1.01
N ASP A 89 -6.82 18.35 1.35
CA ASP A 89 -6.23 19.69 1.37
C ASP A 89 -5.12 19.85 2.41
N GLU A 90 -5.21 19.12 3.54
CA GLU A 90 -4.17 19.10 4.57
C GLU A 90 -2.85 18.50 4.09
N PHE A 91 -2.87 17.73 3.01
CA PHE A 91 -1.69 17.10 2.41
C PHE A 91 -1.05 17.94 1.31
N ASN A 92 -1.59 19.13 1.00
CA ASN A 92 -1.13 19.95 -0.12
C ASN A 92 0.00 20.91 0.28
N ALA A 93 1.23 20.55 -0.10
CA ALA A 93 2.40 21.38 0.17
C ALA A 93 2.42 22.72 -0.58
N LYS A 94 1.70 22.85 -1.71
CA LYS A 94 1.55 24.14 -2.41
C LYS A 94 0.68 25.12 -1.60
N LYS A 95 -0.26 24.61 -0.80
CA LYS A 95 -1.13 25.44 0.05
C LYS A 95 -0.48 25.77 1.39
N HIS A 96 0.15 24.79 2.02
CA HIS A 96 0.56 24.88 3.43
C HIS A 96 2.08 24.85 3.64
N GLY A 97 2.86 24.48 2.63
CA GLY A 97 4.26 24.15 2.78
C GLY A 97 4.49 22.71 3.27
N ILE A 98 5.67 22.19 2.97
CA ILE A 98 6.00 20.78 3.23
C ILE A 98 6.11 20.48 4.72
N GLU A 99 6.67 21.40 5.51
CA GLU A 99 6.84 21.24 6.96
C GLU A 99 5.49 21.11 7.67
N TYR A 100 4.51 21.95 7.31
CA TYR A 100 3.15 21.85 7.82
C TYR A 100 2.56 20.44 7.55
N VAL A 101 2.67 19.97 6.31
CA VAL A 101 2.11 18.67 5.92
C VAL A 101 2.77 17.52 6.69
N LEU A 102 4.10 17.54 6.83
CA LEU A 102 4.82 16.49 7.56
C LEU A 102 4.53 16.45 9.06
N ASN A 103 4.06 17.56 9.64
CA ASN A 103 3.60 17.61 11.03
C ASN A 103 2.16 17.13 11.22
N ASN A 104 1.45 16.77 10.14
CA ASN A 104 0.11 16.21 10.24
C ASN A 104 0.12 14.85 10.98
N GLU A 105 -0.93 14.57 11.75
CA GLU A 105 -1.11 13.31 12.49
C GLU A 105 -0.99 12.06 11.61
N TYR A 106 -1.28 12.17 10.33
CA TYR A 106 -1.08 11.09 9.36
C TYR A 106 0.35 10.56 9.40
N PHE A 107 1.35 11.45 9.31
CA PHE A 107 2.77 11.07 9.28
C PHE A 107 3.31 10.74 10.67
N SER A 108 2.83 11.42 11.72
CA SER A 108 3.35 11.25 13.07
C SER A 108 2.94 9.94 13.72
N HIS A 109 1.70 9.47 13.49
CA HIS A 109 1.23 8.23 14.12
C HIS A 109 0.14 7.46 13.35
N ARG A 110 -0.84 8.11 12.68
CA ARG A 110 -1.99 7.41 12.10
C ARG A 110 -1.61 6.34 11.08
N LEU A 111 -0.64 6.63 10.19
CA LEU A 111 -0.17 5.65 9.21
C LEU A 111 0.47 4.44 9.90
N VAL A 112 1.33 4.67 10.88
CA VAL A 112 2.02 3.60 11.62
C VAL A 112 1.03 2.79 12.44
N ASP A 113 0.10 3.44 13.12
CA ASP A 113 -0.96 2.78 13.89
C ASP A 113 -1.85 1.90 13.00
N SER A 114 -2.11 2.35 11.76
CA SER A 114 -2.90 1.58 10.80
C SER A 114 -2.26 0.25 10.41
N TRP A 115 -0.92 0.14 10.43
CA TRP A 115 -0.21 -1.11 10.14
C TRP A 115 -0.45 -2.20 11.18
N ASN A 116 -0.81 -1.82 12.41
CA ASN A 116 -1.11 -2.72 13.52
C ASN A 116 -2.59 -3.10 13.61
N LYS A 117 -3.43 -2.60 12.70
CA LYS A 117 -4.83 -3.02 12.60
C LYS A 117 -4.92 -4.51 12.23
N PRO A 118 -5.95 -5.24 12.71
CA PRO A 118 -6.04 -6.67 12.51
C PRO A 118 -6.29 -7.11 11.06
N ASN A 119 -6.92 -6.26 10.26
CA ASN A 119 -7.25 -6.56 8.87
C ASN A 119 -7.61 -5.29 8.09
N THR A 120 -7.83 -5.44 6.78
CA THR A 120 -8.18 -4.36 5.86
C THR A 120 -9.52 -3.70 6.19
N HIS A 121 -10.51 -4.47 6.66
CA HIS A 121 -11.81 -3.92 7.09
C HIS A 121 -11.70 -3.05 8.34
N ALA A 122 -10.74 -3.34 9.21
CA ALA A 122 -10.45 -2.51 10.38
C ALA A 122 -9.55 -1.30 10.06
N GLY A 123 -9.15 -1.12 8.79
CA GLY A 123 -8.38 0.03 8.33
C GLY A 123 -6.88 -0.22 8.10
N LYS A 124 -6.41 -1.49 8.09
CA LYS A 124 -5.04 -1.83 7.70
C LYS A 124 -4.86 -1.59 6.20
N PRO A 125 -3.90 -0.75 5.76
CA PRO A 125 -3.72 -0.47 4.34
C PRO A 125 -3.19 -1.69 3.59
N MET A 126 -4.00 -2.30 2.73
CA MET A 126 -3.60 -3.46 1.95
C MET A 126 -2.37 -3.18 1.09
N VAL A 127 -2.27 -1.99 0.50
CA VAL A 127 -1.11 -1.60 -0.30
C VAL A 127 0.20 -1.68 0.49
N CYS A 128 0.18 -1.33 1.78
CA CYS A 128 1.36 -1.45 2.64
C CYS A 128 1.70 -2.91 2.94
N SER A 129 0.70 -3.76 3.21
CA SER A 129 0.91 -5.20 3.38
C SER A 129 1.51 -5.85 2.14
N GLN A 130 1.02 -5.48 0.95
CA GLN A 130 1.49 -6.03 -0.34
C GLN A 130 2.93 -5.60 -0.69
N LYS A 131 3.31 -4.35 -0.38
CA LYS A 131 4.57 -3.76 -0.84
C LYS A 131 5.67 -3.72 0.21
N CYS A 132 5.28 -3.69 1.47
CA CYS A 132 6.18 -3.59 2.62
C CYS A 132 5.99 -4.71 3.64
N GLY A 133 5.28 -5.79 3.27
CA GLY A 133 5.20 -7.01 4.06
C GLY A 133 6.55 -7.71 4.12
N LYS A 134 6.91 -8.24 5.29
CA LYS A 134 8.23 -8.88 5.49
C LYS A 134 8.38 -10.22 4.78
N GLU A 135 7.29 -10.90 4.45
CA GLU A 135 7.33 -12.31 4.06
C GLU A 135 7.25 -12.54 2.55
N PHE A 136 6.44 -11.81 1.82
CA PHE A 136 6.22 -12.06 0.39
C PHE A 136 5.76 -10.82 -0.37
N ASP A 137 6.45 -10.49 -1.46
CA ASP A 137 6.05 -9.50 -2.45
C ASP A 137 5.94 -10.19 -3.82
N ALA A 138 4.71 -10.40 -4.31
CA ALA A 138 4.44 -11.07 -5.57
C ALA A 138 5.11 -10.41 -6.79
N PHE A 139 5.30 -9.09 -6.76
CA PHE A 139 5.96 -8.37 -7.85
C PHE A 139 7.48 -8.52 -7.81
N ALA A 140 8.08 -8.50 -6.63
CA ALA A 140 9.52 -8.72 -6.48
C ALA A 140 9.91 -10.19 -6.80
N GLU A 141 9.01 -11.14 -6.52
CA GLU A 141 9.27 -12.57 -6.68
C GLU A 141 9.02 -13.11 -8.10
N GLN A 142 8.27 -12.40 -8.95
CA GLN A 142 7.82 -12.96 -10.24
C GLN A 142 8.96 -13.25 -11.24
N PHE A 143 10.12 -12.60 -11.08
CA PHE A 143 11.27 -12.72 -11.99
C PHE A 143 12.57 -13.20 -11.31
N LYS A 144 12.50 -13.69 -10.09
CA LYS A 144 13.66 -14.25 -9.36
C LYS A 144 14.03 -15.68 -9.78
#